data_4b92ec02bfb6180d8a1e9971a1440f63
#
_entry.id   4b92ec02bfb6180d8a1e9971a1440f63
#
_cell.length_a   1.000
_cell.length_b   1.000
_cell.length_c   1.000
_cell.angle_alpha   90.00
_cell.angle_beta   90.00
_cell.angle_gamma   90.00
#
_symmetry.space_group_name_H-M   'P 1'
#
loop_
_entity.id
_entity.type
_entity.pdbx_description
1 polymer ?
#
loop_
_entity_poly.entity_id
_entity_poly.type
_entity_poly.pdbx_seq_one_letter_code
_entity_poly.pdbx_strand_id
1 'polypeptide(L)'
;DCLLHNASILGGRMPVEHYDPAQWHSVIQVNLNATFLLTQSLLPLLHRSSDGRLIFTSSSVGRVPRAYWGAYSVSKYAVEGMAKLLVDELENTSAIQVSIVNPGATKTRMRAEAYPTEEPRDLRSPSDLMPLYLYLLGPESEGDKTQYFDSSWLDSA
;
A
#
# COMPACT_ATOMS: atom_id res chain seq x y z
N ASP A 1 -16.80 -7.49 -0.48
CA ASP A 1 -16.96 -6.08 -0.79
C ASP A 1 -15.62 -5.32 -0.79
N CYS A 2 -14.62 -5.74 0.00
CA CYS A 2 -13.35 -5.03 0.07
C CYS A 2 -12.16 -5.99 0.05
N LEU A 3 -11.08 -5.57 -0.65
CA LEU A 3 -9.77 -6.20 -0.60
C LEU A 3 -8.72 -5.14 -0.20
N LEU A 4 -8.12 -5.30 0.96
CA LEU A 4 -7.03 -4.45 1.46
C LEU A 4 -5.69 -5.18 1.34
N HIS A 5 -4.84 -4.73 0.45
CA HIS A 5 -3.45 -5.16 0.32
C HIS A 5 -2.55 -4.41 1.29
N ASN A 6 -2.37 -4.95 2.48
CA ASN A 6 -1.52 -4.38 3.53
C ASN A 6 -0.28 -5.22 3.84
N ALA A 7 -0.32 -6.53 3.60
CA ALA A 7 0.80 -7.42 3.90
C ALA A 7 2.07 -7.02 3.14
N SER A 8 3.18 -6.88 3.84
CA SER A 8 4.45 -6.43 3.26
C SER A 8 5.63 -6.79 4.17
N ILE A 9 6.79 -7.03 3.57
CA ILE A 9 8.06 -7.18 4.29
C ILE A 9 9.07 -6.15 3.79
N LEU A 10 9.96 -5.70 4.69
CA LEU A 10 10.96 -4.67 4.41
C LEU A 10 12.13 -5.23 3.57
N GLY A 11 12.64 -6.40 3.92
CA GLY A 11 13.89 -6.92 3.39
C GLY A 11 15.12 -6.16 3.90
N GLY A 12 16.26 -6.37 3.25
CA GLY A 12 17.52 -5.72 3.60
C GLY A 12 17.57 -4.24 3.20
N ARG A 13 18.30 -3.45 3.97
CA ARG A 13 18.62 -2.05 3.67
C ARG A 13 20.11 -1.92 3.36
N MET A 14 20.47 -2.03 2.11
CA MET A 14 21.85 -2.04 1.64
C MET A 14 21.95 -1.54 0.19
N PRO A 15 23.14 -1.21 -0.31
CA PRO A 15 23.36 -0.95 -1.73
C PRO A 15 22.87 -2.09 -2.62
N VAL A 16 22.38 -1.77 -3.82
CA VAL A 16 21.85 -2.77 -4.76
C VAL A 16 22.92 -3.80 -5.14
N GLU A 17 24.18 -3.38 -5.28
CA GLU A 17 25.31 -4.26 -5.63
C GLU A 17 25.59 -5.35 -4.56
N HIS A 18 25.14 -5.14 -3.32
CA HIS A 18 25.31 -6.09 -2.22
C HIS A 18 24.01 -6.75 -1.80
N TYR A 19 22.91 -6.48 -2.52
CA TYR A 19 21.61 -7.00 -2.12
C TYR A 19 21.53 -8.51 -2.35
N ASP A 20 21.19 -9.25 -1.29
CA ASP A 20 21.01 -10.70 -1.38
C ASP A 20 19.87 -11.05 -2.35
N PRO A 21 20.12 -11.82 -3.44
CA PRO A 21 19.07 -12.22 -4.37
C PRO A 21 17.91 -12.99 -3.74
N ALA A 22 18.15 -13.79 -2.70
CA ALA A 22 17.10 -14.53 -2.01
C ALA A 22 16.16 -13.58 -1.22
N GLN A 23 16.73 -12.58 -0.56
CA GLN A 23 15.94 -11.53 0.09
C GLN A 23 15.16 -10.69 -0.92
N TRP A 24 15.80 -10.35 -2.06
CA TRP A 24 15.11 -9.64 -3.15
C TRP A 24 13.89 -10.40 -3.62
N HIS A 25 14.06 -11.68 -3.96
CA HIS A 25 12.94 -12.53 -4.39
C HIS A 25 11.83 -12.62 -3.34
N SER A 26 12.19 -12.77 -2.07
CA SER A 26 11.22 -12.84 -0.97
C SER A 26 10.39 -11.56 -0.86
N VAL A 27 11.02 -10.38 -0.96
CA VAL A 27 10.30 -9.09 -0.93
C VAL A 27 9.37 -8.94 -2.13
N ILE A 28 9.84 -9.23 -3.32
CA ILE A 28 9.01 -9.16 -4.54
C ILE A 28 7.86 -10.17 -4.47
N GLN A 29 8.14 -11.38 -3.98
CA GLN A 29 7.10 -12.41 -3.84
C GLN A 29 5.98 -11.98 -2.90
N VAL A 30 6.31 -11.45 -1.72
CA VAL A 30 5.30 -11.04 -0.72
C VAL A 30 4.62 -9.73 -1.12
N ASN A 31 5.41 -8.71 -1.49
CA ASN A 31 4.86 -7.37 -1.65
C ASN A 31 4.14 -7.16 -2.99
N LEU A 32 4.55 -7.88 -4.04
CA LEU A 32 4.05 -7.69 -5.41
C LEU A 32 3.32 -8.91 -5.94
N ASN A 33 4.00 -10.08 -6.03
CA ASN A 33 3.39 -11.24 -6.67
C ASN A 33 2.16 -11.75 -5.90
N ALA A 34 2.21 -11.80 -4.57
CA ALA A 34 1.06 -12.17 -3.76
C ALA A 34 -0.08 -11.15 -3.90
N THR A 35 0.24 -9.85 -3.95
CA THR A 35 -0.74 -8.78 -4.20
C THR A 35 -1.44 -8.99 -5.55
N PHE A 36 -0.67 -9.26 -6.61
CA PHE A 36 -1.22 -9.57 -7.94
C PHE A 36 -2.12 -10.81 -7.92
N LEU A 37 -1.64 -11.92 -7.37
CA LEU A 37 -2.39 -13.19 -7.33
C LEU A 37 -3.71 -13.08 -6.55
N LEU A 38 -3.69 -12.39 -5.41
CA LEU A 38 -4.90 -12.14 -4.62
C LEU A 38 -5.87 -11.23 -5.36
N THR A 39 -5.37 -10.16 -6.00
CA THR A 39 -6.20 -9.29 -6.84
C THR A 39 -6.87 -10.10 -7.95
N GLN A 40 -6.08 -10.83 -8.74
CA GLN A 40 -6.61 -11.65 -9.85
C GLN A 40 -7.67 -12.65 -9.37
N SER A 41 -7.43 -13.31 -8.24
CA SER A 41 -8.33 -14.34 -7.71
C SER A 41 -9.62 -13.76 -7.12
N LEU A 42 -9.58 -12.56 -6.54
CA LEU A 42 -10.69 -11.96 -5.78
C LEU A 42 -11.43 -10.87 -6.57
N LEU A 43 -10.85 -10.34 -7.64
CA LEU A 43 -11.49 -9.32 -8.49
C LEU A 43 -12.88 -9.75 -9.00
N PRO A 44 -13.10 -11.03 -9.42
CA PRO A 44 -14.44 -11.48 -9.80
C PRO A 44 -15.49 -11.41 -8.67
N LEU A 45 -15.06 -11.48 -7.41
CA LEU A 45 -15.95 -11.29 -6.27
C LEU A 45 -16.24 -9.82 -6.01
N LEU A 46 -15.26 -8.95 -6.20
CA LEU A 46 -15.44 -7.49 -6.11
C LEU A 46 -16.39 -6.99 -7.19
N HIS A 47 -16.34 -7.53 -8.40
CA HIS A 47 -17.30 -7.22 -9.48
C HIS A 47 -18.76 -7.57 -9.15
N ARG A 48 -19.00 -8.45 -8.19
CA ARG A 48 -20.35 -8.82 -7.74
C ARG A 48 -20.87 -7.91 -6.61
N SER A 49 -20.00 -7.08 -6.06
CA SER A 49 -20.37 -6.09 -5.06
C SER A 49 -20.93 -4.83 -5.75
N SER A 50 -21.95 -4.23 -5.15
CA SER A 50 -22.43 -2.91 -5.55
C SER A 50 -21.50 -1.78 -5.10
N ASP A 51 -20.58 -2.07 -4.17
CA ASP A 51 -19.64 -1.13 -3.58
C ASP A 51 -18.28 -1.80 -3.35
N GLY A 52 -17.64 -2.22 -4.46
CA GLY A 52 -16.35 -2.91 -4.41
C GLY A 52 -15.21 -1.94 -4.09
N ARG A 53 -14.36 -2.29 -3.10
CA ARG A 53 -13.21 -1.47 -2.67
C ARG A 53 -11.92 -2.26 -2.81
N LEU A 54 -10.94 -1.68 -3.49
CA LEU A 54 -9.61 -2.26 -3.65
C LEU A 54 -8.57 -1.25 -3.16
N ILE A 55 -7.92 -1.56 -2.05
CA ILE A 55 -7.00 -0.65 -1.36
C ILE A 55 -5.59 -1.23 -1.35
N PHE A 56 -4.61 -0.44 -1.78
CA PHE A 56 -3.20 -0.79 -1.81
C PHE A 56 -2.41 0.06 -0.81
N THR A 57 -1.77 -0.58 0.16
CA THR A 57 -0.84 0.12 1.07
C THR A 57 0.51 0.30 0.38
N SER A 58 0.87 1.55 0.12
CA SER A 58 2.15 1.99 -0.45
C SER A 58 3.07 2.58 0.62
N SER A 59 4.01 3.39 0.19
CA SER A 59 5.00 4.09 1.02
C SER A 59 5.54 5.29 0.26
N SER A 60 6.09 6.28 0.98
CA SER A 60 6.80 7.40 0.35
C SER A 60 7.93 6.96 -0.58
N VAL A 61 8.59 5.82 -0.28
CA VAL A 61 9.64 5.25 -1.16
C VAL A 61 9.10 4.48 -2.36
N GLY A 62 7.79 4.33 -2.49
CA GLY A 62 7.10 3.88 -3.70
C GLY A 62 6.87 5.02 -4.71
N ARG A 63 7.18 6.27 -4.37
CA ARG A 63 7.08 7.46 -5.22
C ARG A 63 8.40 8.20 -5.40
N VAL A 64 9.17 8.33 -4.32
CA VAL A 64 10.49 8.95 -4.34
C VAL A 64 11.50 7.94 -3.80
N PRO A 65 12.35 7.36 -4.67
CA PRO A 65 13.28 6.34 -4.24
C PRO A 65 14.33 6.95 -3.29
N ARG A 66 14.78 6.14 -2.34
CA ARG A 66 15.87 6.50 -1.45
C ARG A 66 16.95 5.42 -1.49
N ALA A 67 18.20 5.83 -1.38
CA ALA A 67 19.33 4.92 -1.28
C ALA A 67 19.10 3.87 -0.17
N TYR A 68 19.51 2.65 -0.43
CA TYR A 68 19.44 1.49 0.49
C TYR A 68 18.04 0.91 0.75
N TRP A 69 17.01 1.33 0.03
CA TRP A 69 15.66 0.76 0.17
C TRP A 69 15.37 -0.42 -0.78
N GLY A 70 16.28 -0.70 -1.70
CA GLY A 70 16.33 -1.88 -2.56
C GLY A 70 14.99 -2.44 -3.03
N ALA A 71 14.77 -3.72 -2.79
CA ALA A 71 13.57 -4.43 -3.22
C ALA A 71 12.27 -3.86 -2.66
N TYR A 72 12.28 -3.32 -1.43
CA TYR A 72 11.08 -2.71 -0.85
C TYR A 72 10.59 -1.50 -1.67
N SER A 73 11.50 -0.56 -1.99
CA SER A 73 11.15 0.60 -2.81
C SER A 73 10.63 0.17 -4.18
N VAL A 74 11.33 -0.74 -4.85
CA VAL A 74 10.92 -1.28 -6.16
C VAL A 74 9.55 -1.93 -6.08
N SER A 75 9.29 -2.75 -5.05
CA SER A 75 8.00 -3.40 -4.87
C SER A 75 6.85 -2.40 -4.67
N LYS A 76 7.07 -1.31 -3.91
CA LYS A 76 6.04 -0.29 -3.68
C LYS A 76 5.78 0.56 -4.93
N TYR A 77 6.80 0.85 -5.75
CA TYR A 77 6.61 1.44 -7.07
C TYR A 77 5.76 0.55 -7.98
N ALA A 78 6.05 -0.76 -7.98
CA ALA A 78 5.32 -1.72 -8.80
C ALA A 78 3.86 -1.86 -8.34
N VAL A 79 3.61 -1.87 -7.03
CA VAL A 79 2.25 -1.91 -6.47
C VAL A 79 1.46 -0.65 -6.86
N GLU A 80 2.06 0.54 -6.81
CA GLU A 80 1.39 1.77 -7.27
C GLU A 80 1.14 1.74 -8.79
N GLY A 81 2.07 1.19 -9.56
CA GLY A 81 1.89 0.98 -11.00
C GLY A 81 0.71 0.06 -11.30
N MET A 82 0.62 -1.07 -10.59
CA MET A 82 -0.49 -2.01 -10.72
C MET A 82 -1.83 -1.38 -10.28
N ALA A 83 -1.85 -0.61 -9.20
CA ALA A 83 -3.06 0.07 -8.76
C ALA A 83 -3.57 1.06 -9.81
N LYS A 84 -2.68 1.85 -10.41
CA LYS A 84 -3.03 2.80 -11.49
C LYS A 84 -3.52 2.10 -12.76
N LEU A 85 -2.90 0.96 -13.11
CA LEU A 85 -3.38 0.12 -14.22
C LEU A 85 -4.82 -0.34 -13.96
N LEU A 86 -5.11 -0.81 -12.75
CA LEU A 86 -6.45 -1.27 -12.38
C LEU A 86 -7.48 -0.13 -12.35
N VAL A 87 -7.09 1.08 -11.96
CA VAL A 87 -7.97 2.26 -12.10
C VAL A 87 -8.41 2.43 -13.55
N ASP A 88 -7.48 2.42 -14.49
CA ASP A 88 -7.77 2.61 -15.93
C ASP A 88 -8.62 1.46 -16.48
N GLU A 89 -8.29 0.21 -16.14
CA GLU A 89 -9.05 -0.97 -16.58
C GLU A 89 -10.49 -1.02 -16.05
N LEU A 90 -10.72 -0.51 -14.84
CA LEU A 90 -12.00 -0.64 -14.12
C LEU A 90 -12.89 0.59 -14.24
N GLU A 91 -12.36 1.76 -14.64
CA GLU A 91 -13.06 3.05 -14.63
C GLU A 91 -14.44 3.02 -15.36
N ASN A 92 -14.50 2.33 -16.50
CA ASN A 92 -15.72 2.29 -17.32
C ASN A 92 -16.40 0.91 -17.33
N THR A 93 -15.90 -0.05 -16.54
CA THR A 93 -16.33 -1.45 -16.59
C THR A 93 -16.90 -1.95 -15.27
N SER A 94 -16.71 -1.22 -14.18
CA SER A 94 -17.18 -1.63 -12.85
C SER A 94 -17.42 -0.45 -11.91
N ALA A 95 -18.08 -0.73 -10.78
CA ALA A 95 -18.21 0.20 -9.65
C ALA A 95 -17.06 0.07 -8.63
N ILE A 96 -16.03 -0.71 -8.93
CA ILE A 96 -14.91 -0.92 -8.01
C ILE A 96 -14.09 0.35 -7.89
N GLN A 97 -13.91 0.84 -6.67
CA GLN A 97 -13.02 1.96 -6.36
C GLN A 97 -11.65 1.45 -5.96
N VAL A 98 -10.61 2.00 -6.58
CA VAL A 98 -9.21 1.65 -6.31
C VAL A 98 -8.53 2.81 -5.61
N SER A 99 -7.96 2.54 -4.43
CA SER A 99 -7.26 3.55 -3.62
C SER A 99 -5.85 3.10 -3.26
N ILE A 100 -4.92 4.05 -3.21
CA ILE A 100 -3.54 3.87 -2.76
C ILE A 100 -3.37 4.64 -1.47
N VAL A 101 -2.92 3.98 -0.41
CA VAL A 101 -2.68 4.59 0.89
C VAL A 101 -1.20 4.57 1.24
N ASN A 102 -0.62 5.74 1.51
CA ASN A 102 0.66 5.86 2.17
C ASN A 102 0.42 6.20 3.66
N PRO A 103 0.56 5.24 4.58
CA PRO A 103 0.26 5.46 6.00
C PRO A 103 1.25 6.40 6.70
N GLY A 104 2.34 6.80 6.01
CA GLY A 104 3.40 7.59 6.61
C GLY A 104 4.23 6.82 7.65
N ALA A 105 4.89 7.57 8.51
CA ALA A 105 5.69 7.02 9.62
C ALA A 105 4.75 6.51 10.72
N THR A 106 4.59 5.20 10.80
CA THR A 106 3.68 4.55 11.75
C THR A 106 4.45 3.64 12.69
N LYS A 107 4.09 3.64 13.97
CA LYS A 107 4.71 2.84 15.02
C LYS A 107 4.45 1.35 14.80
N THR A 108 5.33 0.70 14.04
CA THR A 108 5.28 -0.72 13.70
C THR A 108 6.64 -1.36 13.86
N ARG A 109 6.68 -2.69 13.92
CA ARG A 109 7.94 -3.44 13.92
C ARG A 109 8.78 -3.11 12.68
N MET A 110 8.17 -3.07 11.50
CA MET A 110 8.86 -2.71 10.25
C MET A 110 9.48 -1.30 10.32
N ARG A 111 8.79 -0.34 10.95
CA ARG A 111 9.34 1.02 11.14
C ARG A 111 10.55 1.02 12.06
N ALA A 112 10.50 0.31 13.18
CA ALA A 112 11.62 0.16 14.09
C ALA A 112 12.82 -0.53 13.43
N GLU A 113 12.60 -1.52 12.58
CA GLU A 113 13.66 -2.16 11.78
C GLU A 113 14.27 -1.18 10.76
N ALA A 114 13.44 -0.34 10.13
CA ALA A 114 13.91 0.65 9.15
C ALA A 114 14.65 1.84 9.79
N TYR A 115 14.26 2.24 10.98
CA TYR A 115 14.79 3.43 11.70
C TYR A 115 15.03 3.11 13.17
N PRO A 116 16.09 2.35 13.52
CA PRO A 116 16.32 1.88 14.88
C PRO A 116 16.56 2.99 15.92
N THR A 117 16.93 4.20 15.49
CA THR A 117 17.21 5.36 16.37
C THR A 117 16.04 6.33 16.48
N GLU A 118 14.92 6.06 15.81
CA GLU A 118 13.74 6.92 15.84
C GLU A 118 12.94 6.71 17.14
N GLU A 119 12.52 7.80 17.76
CA GLU A 119 11.73 7.74 18.99
C GLU A 119 10.29 7.31 18.70
N PRO A 120 9.83 6.14 19.19
CA PRO A 120 8.50 5.63 18.89
C PRO A 120 7.33 6.50 19.37
N ARG A 121 7.57 7.36 20.37
CA ARG A 121 6.55 8.27 20.91
C ARG A 121 6.13 9.37 19.94
N ASP A 122 7.00 9.68 18.97
CA ASP A 122 6.75 10.72 17.97
C ASP A 122 6.02 10.18 16.73
N LEU A 123 5.70 8.88 16.73
CA LEU A 123 5.04 8.19 15.64
C LEU A 123 3.56 7.96 15.93
N ARG A 124 2.74 8.11 14.90
CA ARG A 124 1.34 7.68 14.94
C ARG A 124 1.26 6.17 15.22
N SER A 125 0.30 5.76 16.03
CA SER A 125 -0.02 4.33 16.20
C SER A 125 -0.81 3.82 14.99
N PRO A 126 -0.87 2.50 14.76
CA PRO A 126 -1.76 1.95 13.72
C PRO A 126 -3.24 2.32 13.92
N SER A 127 -3.70 2.48 15.17
CA SER A 127 -5.07 2.91 15.48
C SER A 127 -5.38 4.34 15.04
N ASP A 128 -4.38 5.21 15.01
CA ASP A 128 -4.56 6.60 14.55
C ASP A 128 -4.82 6.71 13.05
N LEU A 129 -4.53 5.63 12.30
CA LEU A 129 -4.80 5.55 10.87
C LEU A 129 -6.21 5.04 10.55
N MET A 130 -6.92 4.47 11.53
CA MET A 130 -8.21 3.84 11.30
C MET A 130 -9.27 4.77 10.70
N PRO A 131 -9.35 6.07 11.07
CA PRO A 131 -10.31 6.97 10.42
C PRO A 131 -10.17 7.02 8.90
N LEU A 132 -8.94 7.05 8.37
CA LEU A 132 -8.70 7.02 6.93
C LEU A 132 -9.16 5.71 6.29
N TYR A 133 -8.82 4.58 6.90
CA TYR A 133 -9.24 3.28 6.36
C TYR A 133 -10.76 3.09 6.46
N LEU A 134 -11.41 3.54 7.53
CA LEU A 134 -12.86 3.48 7.67
C LEU A 134 -13.56 4.37 6.65
N TYR A 135 -13.03 5.56 6.39
CA TYR A 135 -13.51 6.43 5.31
C TYR A 135 -13.46 5.70 3.96
N LEU A 136 -12.31 5.10 3.61
CA LEU A 136 -12.13 4.40 2.34
C LEU A 136 -12.98 3.13 2.20
N LEU A 137 -13.35 2.52 3.31
CA LEU A 137 -14.19 1.31 3.37
C LEU A 137 -15.68 1.64 3.51
N GLY A 138 -16.01 2.88 3.86
CA GLY A 138 -17.37 3.34 4.13
C GLY A 138 -18.02 4.06 2.95
N PRO A 139 -19.31 4.34 3.07
CA PRO A 139 -20.07 5.05 2.03
C PRO A 139 -19.64 6.51 1.85
N GLU A 140 -18.94 7.09 2.84
CA GLU A 140 -18.49 8.49 2.79
C GLU A 140 -17.49 8.76 1.66
N SER A 141 -16.78 7.73 1.19
CA SER A 141 -15.86 7.82 0.06
C SER A 141 -16.51 7.50 -1.29
N GLU A 142 -17.82 7.25 -1.33
CA GLU A 142 -18.53 6.96 -2.58
C GLU A 142 -18.43 8.15 -3.53
N GLY A 143 -17.94 7.89 -4.75
CA GLY A 143 -17.74 8.92 -5.77
C GLY A 143 -16.50 9.79 -5.57
N ASP A 144 -15.70 9.58 -4.52
CA ASP A 144 -14.40 10.23 -4.39
C ASP A 144 -13.44 9.69 -5.46
N LYS A 145 -13.03 10.57 -6.37
CA LYS A 145 -12.09 10.23 -7.45
C LYS A 145 -10.63 10.32 -7.02
N THR A 146 -10.36 10.66 -5.76
CA THR A 146 -9.00 10.67 -5.22
C THR A 146 -8.47 9.25 -5.16
N GLN A 147 -7.38 9.00 -5.87
CA GLN A 147 -6.77 7.67 -5.94
C GLN A 147 -5.65 7.48 -4.92
N TYR A 148 -5.11 8.56 -4.38
CA TYR A 148 -3.98 8.51 -3.46
C TYR A 148 -4.25 9.31 -2.20
N PHE A 149 -4.10 8.60 -1.09
CA PHE A 149 -4.25 9.14 0.25
C PHE A 149 -2.95 8.96 1.03
N ASP A 150 -2.56 9.95 1.79
CA ASP A 150 -1.50 9.81 2.76
C ASP A 150 -1.95 10.24 4.16
N SER A 151 -1.07 10.08 5.14
CA SER A 151 -1.40 10.37 6.53
C SER A 151 -1.76 11.84 6.81
N SER A 152 -1.51 12.78 5.87
CA SER A 152 -1.91 14.18 6.01
C SER A 152 -3.43 14.37 5.87
N TRP A 153 -4.12 13.42 5.25
CA TRP A 153 -5.57 13.40 5.21
C TRP A 153 -6.18 13.45 6.62
N LEU A 154 -5.55 12.79 7.58
CA LEU A 154 -5.97 12.78 8.99
C LEU A 154 -5.84 14.14 9.70
N ASP A 155 -5.04 15.04 9.16
CA ASP A 155 -4.84 16.38 9.71
C ASP A 155 -5.86 17.39 9.15
N SER A 156 -6.62 17.00 8.12
CA SER A 156 -7.61 17.83 7.41
C SER A 156 -9.06 17.34 7.56
N ALA A 157 -9.25 16.17 8.19
CA ALA A 157 -10.56 15.52 8.37
C ALA A 157 -11.29 15.93 9.66
#